data_169a2d2c0d4f581ad41c10e16abe59c5
#
_entry.id   169a2d2c0d4f581ad41c10e16abe59c5
#
_cell.length_a   1.000
_cell.length_b   1.000
_cell.length_c   1.000
_cell.angle_alpha   90.00
_cell.angle_beta   90.00
_cell.angle_gamma   90.00
#
_symmetry.space_group_name_H-M   'P 1'
#
loop_
_entity.id
_entity.type
_entity.pdbx_description
1 polymer ?
#
loop_
_entity_poly.entity_id
_entity_poly.type
_entity_poly.pdbx_seq_one_letter_code
_entity_poly.pdbx_strand_id
1 'polypeptide(L)'
;MIKTVIFDWAGTTVDFGCMAPVHAFRNAFLEKGIQLTDKEIREPMGKLKWNHIQQLLSLPSVKKQWIAIYGQLPQEKEVEELYQQFEHYLFKDLVKHSTLKPDTLETIERLRNAGINIGSTNGFNAPMMTIVAETAKKERYSPDFMATFEDVEGYGRPFPYMIHKNMQYFKNKSVDEVIKVGDTVSDIQEGKNAGVLTVGVIEGSSLMGISYDEYQKLEMGKKIV
;
A
#
# COMPACT_ATOMS: atom_id res chain seq x y z
N MET A 1 -22.24 -16.72 2.92
CA MET A 1 -21.89 -16.00 4.18
C MET A 1 -20.40 -15.72 4.17
N ILE A 2 -19.97 -14.52 4.48
CA ILE A 2 -18.55 -14.12 4.53
C ILE A 2 -17.85 -14.87 5.65
N LYS A 3 -16.65 -15.39 5.36
CA LYS A 3 -15.80 -16.15 6.29
C LYS A 3 -14.41 -15.53 6.45
N THR A 4 -13.96 -14.71 5.46
CA THR A 4 -12.63 -14.14 5.44
C THR A 4 -12.68 -12.71 4.95
N VAL A 5 -11.98 -11.83 5.62
CA VAL A 5 -11.70 -10.46 5.15
C VAL A 5 -10.20 -10.31 4.99
N ILE A 6 -9.78 -9.88 3.80
CA ILE A 6 -8.38 -9.71 3.42
C ILE A 6 -8.08 -8.21 3.32
N PHE A 7 -7.26 -7.70 4.23
CA PHE A 7 -6.90 -6.29 4.30
C PHE A 7 -5.59 -5.98 3.57
N ASP A 8 -5.51 -4.79 3.01
CA ASP A 8 -4.24 -4.13 2.75
C ASP A 8 -3.67 -3.51 4.04
N TRP A 9 -2.45 -2.96 3.96
CA TRP A 9 -1.75 -2.40 5.09
C TRP A 9 -1.73 -0.85 5.07
N ALA A 10 -0.77 -0.25 4.40
CA ALA A 10 -0.57 1.20 4.42
C ALA A 10 -1.73 1.96 3.76
N GLY A 11 -2.34 2.89 4.47
CA GLY A 11 -3.56 3.60 4.02
C GLY A 11 -4.85 2.86 4.35
N THR A 12 -4.79 1.57 4.69
CA THR A 12 -5.94 0.74 5.03
C THR A 12 -5.99 0.40 6.53
N THR A 13 -4.99 -0.27 7.07
CA THR A 13 -4.91 -0.67 8.49
C THR A 13 -3.85 0.10 9.27
N VAL A 14 -2.80 0.53 8.63
CA VAL A 14 -1.70 1.34 9.19
C VAL A 14 -1.42 2.55 8.32
N ASP A 15 -0.55 3.45 8.75
CA ASP A 15 -0.06 4.61 8.00
C ASP A 15 -1.18 5.47 7.41
N PHE A 16 -1.88 6.22 8.25
CA PHE A 16 -2.94 7.12 7.82
C PHE A 16 -2.44 8.09 6.73
N GLY A 17 -3.07 8.06 5.54
CA GLY A 17 -2.67 8.84 4.38
C GLY A 17 -1.52 8.24 3.57
N CYS A 18 -1.01 7.07 3.94
CA CYS A 18 0.10 6.37 3.28
C CYS A 18 1.32 7.28 3.07
N MET A 19 1.80 7.88 4.19
CA MET A 19 2.80 8.94 4.16
C MET A 19 4.24 8.42 3.97
N ALA A 20 4.57 7.23 4.54
CA ALA A 20 5.92 6.69 4.46
C ALA A 20 6.41 6.50 3.02
N PRO A 21 5.68 5.82 2.13
CA PRO A 21 6.12 5.67 0.74
C PRO A 21 6.19 7.01 0.00
N VAL A 22 5.27 7.94 0.27
CA VAL A 22 5.26 9.26 -0.39
C VAL A 22 6.52 10.05 -0.06
N HIS A 23 6.91 10.09 1.21
CA HIS A 23 8.14 10.75 1.65
C HIS A 23 9.37 10.07 1.03
N ALA A 24 9.40 8.74 1.00
CA ALA A 24 10.51 7.99 0.44
C ALA A 24 10.68 8.24 -1.07
N PHE A 25 9.60 8.20 -1.86
CA PHE A 25 9.68 8.52 -3.29
C PHE A 25 10.11 9.96 -3.54
N ARG A 26 9.51 10.92 -2.80
CA ARG A 26 9.86 12.33 -2.94
C ARG A 26 11.36 12.55 -2.70
N ASN A 27 11.91 12.01 -1.62
CA ASN A 27 13.31 12.19 -1.26
C ASN A 27 14.24 11.50 -2.26
N ALA A 28 13.94 10.28 -2.70
CA ALA A 28 14.75 9.56 -3.68
C ALA A 28 14.86 10.31 -5.01
N PHE A 29 13.76 10.86 -5.51
CA PHE A 29 13.77 11.65 -6.75
C PHE A 29 14.42 13.04 -6.54
N LEU A 30 14.24 13.65 -5.38
CA LEU A 30 14.84 14.94 -5.06
C LEU A 30 16.38 14.86 -5.02
N GLU A 31 16.98 13.75 -4.56
CA GLU A 31 18.42 13.52 -4.63
C GLU A 31 18.96 13.52 -6.07
N LYS A 32 18.13 13.13 -7.02
CA LYS A 32 18.44 13.24 -8.47
C LYS A 32 18.10 14.61 -9.06
N GLY A 33 17.69 15.59 -8.22
CA GLY A 33 17.25 16.92 -8.65
C GLY A 33 15.87 16.94 -9.30
N ILE A 34 15.10 15.86 -9.23
CA ILE A 34 13.77 15.73 -9.83
C ILE A 34 12.69 16.05 -8.78
N GLN A 35 11.86 17.00 -9.11
CA GLN A 35 10.71 17.37 -8.27
C GLN A 35 9.46 16.63 -8.73
N LEU A 36 8.80 15.95 -7.79
CA LEU A 36 7.52 15.27 -7.99
C LEU A 36 6.43 15.99 -7.20
N THR A 37 5.26 16.10 -7.79
CA THR A 37 4.04 16.48 -7.06
C THR A 37 3.46 15.28 -6.29
N ASP A 38 2.73 15.55 -5.23
CA ASP A 38 2.05 14.49 -4.46
C ASP A 38 1.08 13.68 -5.32
N LYS A 39 0.41 14.34 -6.25
CA LYS A 39 -0.49 13.67 -7.21
C LYS A 39 0.27 12.66 -8.07
N GLU A 40 1.42 13.04 -8.64
CA GLU A 40 2.25 12.13 -9.44
C GLU A 40 2.72 10.93 -8.63
N ILE A 41 3.18 11.15 -7.39
CA ILE A 41 3.63 10.07 -6.50
C ILE A 41 2.49 9.11 -6.16
N ARG A 42 1.29 9.64 -5.90
CA ARG A 42 0.16 8.85 -5.40
C ARG A 42 -0.59 8.07 -6.48
N GLU A 43 -0.55 8.53 -7.72
CA GLU A 43 -1.28 7.87 -8.82
C GLU A 43 -0.93 6.38 -8.99
N PRO A 44 0.36 5.95 -8.98
CA PRO A 44 0.72 4.53 -9.06
C PRO A 44 0.76 3.80 -7.71
N MET A 45 0.21 4.38 -6.64
CA MET A 45 0.24 3.76 -5.32
C MET A 45 -0.43 2.36 -5.31
N GLY A 46 0.08 1.47 -4.46
CA GLY A 46 -0.41 0.08 -4.38
C GLY A 46 0.27 -0.89 -5.36
N LYS A 47 1.00 -0.40 -6.37
CA LYS A 47 1.84 -1.23 -7.25
C LYS A 47 3.12 -1.67 -6.53
N LEU A 48 3.79 -2.69 -7.07
CA LEU A 48 5.16 -3.03 -6.69
C LEU A 48 6.05 -1.80 -6.83
N LYS A 49 6.94 -1.56 -5.86
CA LYS A 49 7.72 -0.32 -5.77
C LYS A 49 8.63 -0.11 -6.98
N TRP A 50 9.18 -1.19 -7.54
CA TRP A 50 9.92 -1.15 -8.81
C TRP A 50 9.07 -0.59 -9.96
N ASN A 51 7.87 -1.14 -10.16
CA ASN A 51 6.95 -0.71 -11.22
C ASN A 51 6.44 0.72 -10.98
N HIS A 52 6.31 1.12 -9.73
CA HIS A 52 5.96 2.48 -9.34
C HIS A 52 7.05 3.47 -9.82
N ILE A 53 8.33 3.19 -9.53
CA ILE A 53 9.46 4.02 -9.97
C ILE A 53 9.52 4.10 -11.50
N GLN A 54 9.35 2.97 -12.21
CA GLN A 54 9.29 2.96 -13.67
C GLN A 54 8.18 3.87 -14.21
N GLN A 55 7.01 3.83 -13.59
CA GLN A 55 5.89 4.70 -13.98
C GLN A 55 6.22 6.17 -13.73
N LEU A 56 6.79 6.52 -12.58
CA LEU A 56 7.22 7.89 -12.28
C LEU A 56 8.25 8.40 -13.32
N LEU A 57 9.27 7.60 -13.64
CA LEU A 57 10.26 7.93 -14.65
C LEU A 57 9.65 8.07 -16.05
N SER A 58 8.52 7.43 -16.32
CA SER A 58 7.82 7.54 -17.61
C SER A 58 7.03 8.84 -17.79
N LEU A 59 6.76 9.58 -16.71
CA LEU A 59 5.97 10.81 -16.73
C LEU A 59 6.64 11.88 -17.60
N PRO A 60 5.89 12.63 -18.43
CA PRO A 60 6.45 13.70 -19.25
C PRO A 60 7.16 14.79 -18.43
N SER A 61 6.61 15.15 -17.26
CA SER A 61 7.19 16.11 -16.32
C SER A 61 8.57 15.67 -15.81
N VAL A 62 8.71 14.39 -15.46
CA VAL A 62 9.95 13.79 -14.98
C VAL A 62 10.97 13.66 -16.11
N LYS A 63 10.57 13.14 -17.27
CA LYS A 63 11.44 13.03 -18.45
C LYS A 63 12.02 14.38 -18.84
N LYS A 64 11.20 15.44 -18.83
CA LYS A 64 11.67 16.80 -19.14
C LYS A 64 12.74 17.28 -18.16
N GLN A 65 12.53 17.11 -16.86
CA GLN A 65 13.50 17.47 -15.83
C GLN A 65 14.77 16.62 -15.97
N TRP A 66 14.61 15.31 -16.19
CA TRP A 66 15.72 14.37 -16.32
C TRP A 66 16.66 14.74 -17.48
N ILE A 67 16.08 15.01 -18.67
CA ILE A 67 16.86 15.44 -19.85
C ILE A 67 17.57 16.78 -19.58
N ALA A 68 16.91 17.71 -18.89
CA ALA A 68 17.52 19.00 -18.58
C ALA A 68 18.74 18.87 -17.64
N ILE A 69 18.76 17.88 -16.74
CA ILE A 69 19.86 17.66 -15.80
C ILE A 69 20.93 16.74 -16.38
N TYR A 70 20.54 15.64 -17.02
CA TYR A 70 21.44 14.56 -17.41
C TYR A 70 21.69 14.47 -18.93
N GLY A 71 20.99 15.25 -19.75
CA GLY A 71 21.15 15.28 -21.20
C GLY A 71 20.58 14.05 -21.95
N GLN A 72 20.01 13.09 -21.25
CA GLN A 72 19.46 11.84 -21.81
C GLN A 72 18.23 11.38 -21.05
N LEU A 73 17.50 10.41 -21.60
CA LEU A 73 16.38 9.77 -20.90
C LEU A 73 16.87 8.81 -19.80
N PRO A 74 16.10 8.62 -18.71
CA PRO A 74 16.42 7.61 -17.70
C PRO A 74 16.38 6.21 -18.30
N GLN A 75 17.25 5.34 -17.85
CA GLN A 75 17.39 3.94 -18.27
C GLN A 75 17.09 3.00 -17.08
N GLU A 76 17.26 1.70 -17.28
CA GLU A 76 16.98 0.69 -16.24
C GLU A 76 17.90 0.84 -15.02
N LYS A 77 19.14 1.26 -15.23
CA LYS A 77 20.10 1.53 -14.14
C LYS A 77 19.58 2.59 -13.17
N GLU A 78 18.94 3.63 -13.67
CA GLU A 78 18.38 4.69 -12.83
C GLU A 78 17.16 4.22 -12.04
N VAL A 79 16.41 3.22 -12.55
CA VAL A 79 15.35 2.56 -11.78
C VAL A 79 15.94 1.86 -10.56
N GLU A 80 17.02 1.09 -10.74
CA GLU A 80 17.75 0.40 -9.66
C GLU A 80 18.27 1.39 -8.61
N GLU A 81 18.96 2.44 -9.04
CA GLU A 81 19.51 3.46 -8.14
C GLU A 81 18.39 4.15 -7.32
N LEU A 82 17.29 4.53 -7.97
CA LEU A 82 16.15 5.14 -7.32
C LEU A 82 15.44 4.17 -6.36
N TYR A 83 15.40 2.88 -6.70
CA TYR A 83 14.82 1.87 -5.83
C TYR A 83 15.63 1.72 -4.53
N GLN A 84 16.96 1.67 -4.63
CA GLN A 84 17.85 1.61 -3.46
C GLN A 84 17.72 2.87 -2.58
N GLN A 85 17.65 4.06 -3.20
CA GLN A 85 17.42 5.30 -2.47
C GLN A 85 16.05 5.33 -1.80
N PHE A 86 15.01 4.89 -2.53
CA PHE A 86 13.67 4.75 -1.97
C PHE A 86 13.66 3.83 -0.74
N GLU A 87 14.28 2.65 -0.84
CA GLU A 87 14.37 1.72 0.30
C GLU A 87 15.07 2.38 1.50
N HIS A 88 16.20 3.07 1.27
CA HIS A 88 16.93 3.77 2.31
C HIS A 88 16.02 4.75 3.08
N TYR A 89 15.30 5.61 2.35
CA TYR A 89 14.38 6.58 2.98
C TYR A 89 13.18 5.91 3.64
N LEU A 90 12.63 4.88 3.00
CA LEU A 90 11.49 4.17 3.54
C LEU A 90 11.83 3.49 4.87
N PHE A 91 12.92 2.73 4.93
CA PHE A 91 13.32 2.03 6.15
C PHE A 91 13.58 2.97 7.32
N LYS A 92 14.09 4.17 7.05
CA LYS A 92 14.34 5.20 8.06
C LYS A 92 13.05 5.67 8.77
N ASP A 93 11.95 5.78 8.03
CA ASP A 93 10.69 6.33 8.52
C ASP A 93 9.61 5.26 8.74
N LEU A 94 9.83 4.02 8.28
CA LEU A 94 8.79 2.99 8.23
C LEU A 94 8.20 2.66 9.60
N VAL A 95 9.03 2.55 10.65
CA VAL A 95 8.54 2.28 12.03
C VAL A 95 7.56 3.37 12.48
N LYS A 96 7.90 4.64 12.23
CA LYS A 96 7.08 5.79 12.62
C LYS A 96 5.71 5.79 11.95
N HIS A 97 5.65 5.32 10.70
CA HIS A 97 4.44 5.29 9.88
C HIS A 97 3.73 3.93 9.89
N SER A 98 4.14 2.99 10.74
CA SER A 98 3.50 1.66 10.85
C SER A 98 2.51 1.55 12.00
N THR A 99 2.11 2.68 12.60
CA THR A 99 1.08 2.74 13.64
C THR A 99 -0.30 2.47 13.03
N LEU A 100 -1.18 1.88 13.84
CA LEU A 100 -2.55 1.58 13.40
C LEU A 100 -3.33 2.85 13.09
N LYS A 101 -4.15 2.76 12.05
CA LYS A 101 -5.18 3.77 11.82
C LYS A 101 -6.25 3.70 12.92
N PRO A 102 -6.92 4.83 13.22
CA PRO A 102 -8.08 4.80 14.11
C PRO A 102 -9.07 3.70 13.71
N ASP A 103 -9.76 3.12 14.69
CA ASP A 103 -10.80 2.10 14.55
C ASP A 103 -10.35 0.76 13.92
N THR A 104 -9.09 0.63 13.48
CA THR A 104 -8.57 -0.63 12.93
C THR A 104 -8.72 -1.77 13.92
N LEU A 105 -8.24 -1.59 15.15
CA LEU A 105 -8.25 -2.66 16.16
C LEU A 105 -9.67 -3.06 16.54
N GLU A 106 -10.56 -2.09 16.77
CA GLU A 106 -11.96 -2.37 17.06
C GLU A 106 -12.63 -3.14 15.92
N THR A 107 -12.40 -2.73 14.68
CA THR A 107 -12.94 -3.41 13.49
C THR A 107 -12.48 -4.86 13.43
N ILE A 108 -11.18 -5.11 13.61
CA ILE A 108 -10.60 -6.47 13.59
C ILE A 108 -11.18 -7.34 14.72
N GLU A 109 -11.29 -6.79 15.94
CA GLU A 109 -11.86 -7.51 17.08
C GLU A 109 -13.34 -7.86 16.82
N ARG A 110 -14.13 -6.96 16.26
CA ARG A 110 -15.53 -7.22 15.88
C ARG A 110 -15.66 -8.32 14.83
N LEU A 111 -14.81 -8.31 13.82
CA LEU A 111 -14.80 -9.35 12.78
C LEU A 111 -14.42 -10.72 13.37
N ARG A 112 -13.40 -10.78 14.22
CA ARG A 112 -13.00 -12.02 14.90
C ARG A 112 -14.10 -12.56 15.82
N ASN A 113 -14.76 -11.70 16.56
CA ASN A 113 -15.90 -12.09 17.42
C ASN A 113 -17.09 -12.64 16.60
N ALA A 114 -17.20 -12.23 15.33
CA ALA A 114 -18.15 -12.79 14.38
C ALA A 114 -17.67 -14.09 13.70
N GLY A 115 -16.51 -14.62 14.08
CA GLY A 115 -15.93 -15.84 13.51
C GLY A 115 -15.32 -15.67 12.13
N ILE A 116 -14.95 -14.44 11.76
CA ILE A 116 -14.34 -14.11 10.46
C ILE A 116 -12.82 -14.14 10.57
N ASN A 117 -12.17 -14.85 9.64
CA ASN A 117 -10.71 -14.90 9.52
C ASN A 117 -10.18 -13.59 8.95
N ILE A 118 -9.00 -13.18 9.40
CA ILE A 118 -8.32 -11.97 8.98
C ILE A 118 -7.09 -12.32 8.16
N GLY A 119 -7.15 -12.07 6.86
CA GLY A 119 -6.02 -12.20 5.95
C GLY A 119 -5.41 -10.87 5.58
N SER A 120 -4.27 -10.88 4.90
CA SER A 120 -3.72 -9.66 4.29
C SER A 120 -2.95 -9.90 3.00
N THR A 121 -2.91 -8.86 2.17
CA THR A 121 -2.01 -8.71 1.01
C THR A 121 -1.33 -7.34 1.10
N ASN A 122 -0.21 -7.14 0.43
CA ASN A 122 0.52 -5.87 0.50
C ASN A 122 1.33 -5.58 -0.77
N GLY A 123 1.85 -4.37 -0.88
CA GLY A 123 2.76 -3.94 -1.94
C GLY A 123 4.19 -3.70 -1.48
N PHE A 124 4.54 -4.09 -0.25
CA PHE A 124 5.90 -4.04 0.30
C PHE A 124 6.63 -5.37 0.07
N ASN A 125 7.96 -5.36 0.06
CA ASN A 125 8.76 -6.57 0.08
C ASN A 125 8.84 -7.17 1.50
N ALA A 126 9.35 -8.41 1.61
CA ALA A 126 9.40 -9.13 2.88
C ALA A 126 10.17 -8.38 4.01
N PRO A 127 11.34 -7.74 3.77
CA PRO A 127 12.01 -6.93 4.79
C PRO A 127 11.17 -5.75 5.31
N MET A 128 10.48 -5.03 4.42
CA MET A 128 9.58 -3.94 4.80
C MET A 128 8.42 -4.46 5.62
N MET A 129 7.79 -5.54 5.18
CA MET A 129 6.65 -6.15 5.87
C MET A 129 7.02 -6.66 7.26
N THR A 130 8.24 -7.15 7.46
CA THR A 130 8.72 -7.54 8.79
C THR A 130 8.62 -6.36 9.76
N ILE A 131 9.11 -5.18 9.38
CA ILE A 131 9.06 -3.97 10.24
C ILE A 131 7.61 -3.53 10.50
N VAL A 132 6.80 -3.47 9.44
CA VAL A 132 5.40 -3.04 9.54
C VAL A 132 4.61 -3.99 10.45
N ALA A 133 4.70 -5.29 10.21
CA ALA A 133 3.98 -6.31 10.95
C ALA A 133 4.42 -6.37 12.43
N GLU A 134 5.73 -6.27 12.71
CA GLU A 134 6.24 -6.24 14.08
C GLU A 134 5.77 -4.99 14.83
N THR A 135 5.72 -3.85 14.16
CA THR A 135 5.23 -2.59 14.75
C THR A 135 3.73 -2.68 15.05
N ALA A 136 2.93 -3.11 14.09
CA ALA A 136 1.49 -3.27 14.26
C ALA A 136 1.14 -4.33 15.31
N LYS A 137 1.95 -5.39 15.43
CA LYS A 137 1.79 -6.42 16.47
C LYS A 137 1.95 -5.86 17.90
N LYS A 138 2.82 -4.88 18.11
CA LYS A 138 2.95 -4.19 19.41
C LYS A 138 1.67 -3.45 19.77
N GLU A 139 0.91 -3.02 18.77
CA GLU A 139 -0.42 -2.41 18.92
C GLU A 139 -1.56 -3.44 18.84
N ARG A 140 -1.26 -4.75 18.99
CA ARG A 140 -2.21 -5.87 19.03
C ARG A 140 -2.87 -6.22 17.69
N TYR A 141 -2.37 -5.70 16.57
CA TYR A 141 -2.81 -6.09 15.24
C TYR A 141 -1.88 -7.12 14.61
N SER A 142 -2.43 -8.27 14.26
CA SER A 142 -1.76 -9.29 13.47
C SER A 142 -2.81 -10.04 12.67
N PRO A 143 -2.74 -10.07 11.34
CA PRO A 143 -3.61 -10.93 10.55
C PRO A 143 -3.28 -12.41 10.82
N ASP A 144 -4.25 -13.29 10.61
CA ASP A 144 -4.07 -14.74 10.80
C ASP A 144 -3.26 -15.36 9.67
N PHE A 145 -3.22 -14.69 8.51
CA PHE A 145 -2.34 -15.01 7.38
C PHE A 145 -1.98 -13.75 6.59
N MET A 146 -0.74 -13.67 6.14
CA MET A 146 -0.22 -12.60 5.30
C MET A 146 0.40 -13.20 4.04
N ALA A 147 -0.06 -12.78 2.87
CA ALA A 147 0.57 -13.10 1.59
C ALA A 147 1.35 -11.91 1.06
N THR A 148 2.57 -12.15 0.62
CA THR A 148 3.44 -11.18 -0.05
C THR A 148 3.60 -11.52 -1.53
N PHE A 149 4.16 -10.62 -2.32
CA PHE A 149 4.39 -10.92 -3.74
C PHE A 149 5.48 -11.98 -3.95
N GLU A 150 6.39 -12.16 -2.99
CA GLU A 150 7.37 -13.26 -2.99
C GLU A 150 6.69 -14.62 -2.87
N ASP A 151 5.60 -14.72 -2.11
CA ASP A 151 4.81 -15.94 -1.97
C ASP A 151 4.12 -16.37 -3.27
N VAL A 152 4.06 -15.48 -4.25
CA VAL A 152 3.41 -15.68 -5.55
C VAL A 152 4.39 -15.41 -6.72
N GLU A 153 5.66 -15.71 -6.51
CA GLU A 153 6.72 -15.68 -7.52
C GLU A 153 6.84 -14.31 -8.24
N GLY A 154 6.59 -13.22 -7.52
CA GLY A 154 6.66 -11.85 -8.04
C GLY A 154 5.36 -11.36 -8.71
N TYR A 155 4.35 -12.20 -8.86
CA TYR A 155 3.06 -11.83 -9.46
C TYR A 155 2.13 -11.16 -8.43
N GLY A 156 2.59 -10.03 -7.86
CA GLY A 156 1.78 -9.19 -6.97
C GLY A 156 0.64 -8.47 -7.69
N ARG A 157 0.05 -7.47 -7.03
CA ARG A 157 -1.07 -6.68 -7.58
C ARG A 157 -0.76 -6.11 -8.97
N PRO A 158 -1.71 -6.11 -9.89
CA PRO A 158 -3.13 -6.40 -9.73
C PRO A 158 -3.50 -7.88 -9.93
N PHE A 159 -2.53 -8.80 -9.99
CA PHE A 159 -2.80 -10.23 -10.11
C PHE A 159 -3.51 -10.76 -8.86
N PRO A 160 -4.41 -11.74 -8.97
CA PRO A 160 -5.24 -12.20 -7.86
C PRO A 160 -4.56 -13.19 -6.91
N TYR A 161 -3.31 -13.52 -7.14
CA TYR A 161 -2.66 -14.70 -6.55
C TYR A 161 -2.46 -14.59 -5.04
N MET A 162 -2.18 -13.41 -4.50
CA MET A 162 -2.07 -13.22 -3.05
C MET A 162 -3.43 -13.43 -2.36
N ILE A 163 -4.54 -13.01 -3.00
CA ILE A 163 -5.90 -13.30 -2.50
C ILE A 163 -6.16 -14.80 -2.54
N HIS A 164 -5.83 -15.47 -3.64
CA HIS A 164 -6.02 -16.93 -3.77
C HIS A 164 -5.18 -17.72 -2.74
N LYS A 165 -3.97 -17.25 -2.41
CA LYS A 165 -3.16 -17.81 -1.30
C LYS A 165 -3.87 -17.69 0.05
N ASN A 166 -4.46 -16.55 0.35
CA ASN A 166 -5.28 -16.36 1.54
C ASN A 166 -6.47 -17.34 1.53
N MET A 167 -7.20 -17.43 0.41
CA MET A 167 -8.33 -18.35 0.26
C MET A 167 -7.92 -19.81 0.49
N GLN A 168 -6.78 -20.22 -0.04
CA GLN A 168 -6.22 -21.56 0.15
C GLN A 168 -5.89 -21.82 1.63
N TYR A 169 -5.24 -20.88 2.29
CA TYR A 169 -4.87 -20.99 3.70
C TYR A 169 -6.12 -21.15 4.59
N PHE A 170 -7.14 -20.32 4.39
CA PHE A 170 -8.39 -20.36 5.16
C PHE A 170 -9.39 -21.40 4.66
N LYS A 171 -9.04 -22.16 3.59
CA LYS A 171 -9.92 -23.19 3.01
C LYS A 171 -11.29 -22.66 2.57
N ASN A 172 -11.32 -21.41 2.06
CA ASN A 172 -12.53 -20.84 1.47
C ASN A 172 -12.94 -21.68 0.25
N LYS A 173 -14.25 -21.96 0.15
CA LYS A 173 -14.80 -22.80 -0.91
C LYS A 173 -15.31 -22.01 -2.11
N SER A 174 -15.57 -20.72 -1.92
CA SER A 174 -16.08 -19.80 -2.94
C SER A 174 -15.51 -18.40 -2.74
N VAL A 175 -15.37 -17.65 -3.81
CA VAL A 175 -15.03 -16.22 -3.79
C VAL A 175 -16.08 -15.40 -3.06
N ASP A 176 -17.34 -15.85 -2.99
CA ASP A 176 -18.44 -15.23 -2.26
C ASP A 176 -18.27 -15.28 -0.73
N GLU A 177 -17.30 -16.05 -0.23
CA GLU A 177 -16.97 -16.13 1.19
C GLU A 177 -15.91 -15.09 1.59
N VAL A 178 -15.39 -14.30 0.64
CA VAL A 178 -14.21 -13.46 0.83
C VAL A 178 -14.48 -12.00 0.47
N ILE A 179 -13.99 -11.08 1.30
CA ILE A 179 -13.96 -9.65 1.02
C ILE A 179 -12.49 -9.20 0.95
N LYS A 180 -12.13 -8.44 -0.08
CA LYS A 180 -10.90 -7.66 -0.14
C LYS A 180 -11.19 -6.23 0.30
N VAL A 181 -10.38 -5.72 1.24
CA VAL A 181 -10.43 -4.33 1.71
C VAL A 181 -9.09 -3.65 1.40
N GLY A 182 -9.12 -2.49 0.79
CA GLY A 182 -7.93 -1.72 0.46
C GLY A 182 -8.25 -0.29 0.07
N ASP A 183 -7.23 0.55 -0.05
CA ASP A 183 -7.40 1.99 -0.29
C ASP A 183 -6.97 2.44 -1.69
N THR A 184 -6.31 1.56 -2.45
CA THR A 184 -5.76 1.90 -3.77
C THR A 184 -6.56 1.30 -4.92
N VAL A 185 -6.41 1.88 -6.11
CA VAL A 185 -6.92 1.29 -7.36
C VAL A 185 -6.38 -0.12 -7.58
N SER A 186 -5.12 -0.37 -7.20
CA SER A 186 -4.49 -1.69 -7.31
C SER A 186 -5.15 -2.74 -6.41
N ASP A 187 -5.62 -2.36 -5.22
CA ASP A 187 -6.40 -3.24 -4.33
C ASP A 187 -7.75 -3.62 -4.94
N ILE A 188 -8.44 -2.61 -5.50
CA ILE A 188 -9.73 -2.83 -6.14
C ILE A 188 -9.58 -3.75 -7.37
N GLN A 189 -8.52 -3.55 -8.16
CA GLN A 189 -8.23 -4.42 -9.30
C GLN A 189 -7.86 -5.84 -8.89
N GLU A 190 -7.01 -5.99 -7.84
CA GLU A 190 -6.65 -7.30 -7.28
C GLU A 190 -7.89 -8.08 -6.85
N GLY A 191 -8.79 -7.44 -6.09
CA GLY A 191 -10.03 -8.06 -5.64
C GLY A 191 -10.99 -8.41 -6.78
N LYS A 192 -11.17 -7.52 -7.76
CA LYS A 192 -11.97 -7.80 -8.96
C LYS A 192 -11.40 -8.96 -9.78
N ASN A 193 -10.07 -8.99 -9.97
CA ASN A 193 -9.42 -10.07 -10.69
C ASN A 193 -9.51 -11.40 -9.96
N ALA A 194 -9.58 -11.39 -8.63
CA ALA A 194 -9.83 -12.58 -7.82
C ALA A 194 -11.31 -13.01 -7.82
N GLY A 195 -12.22 -12.17 -8.29
CA GLY A 195 -13.66 -12.42 -8.28
C GLY A 195 -14.32 -12.26 -6.91
N VAL A 196 -13.65 -11.62 -5.95
CA VAL A 196 -14.17 -11.40 -4.60
C VAL A 196 -14.88 -10.06 -4.47
N LEU A 197 -15.75 -9.91 -3.45
CA LEU A 197 -16.29 -8.61 -3.08
C LEU A 197 -15.16 -7.68 -2.66
N THR A 198 -15.20 -6.45 -3.14
CA THR A 198 -14.12 -5.48 -2.91
C THR A 198 -14.67 -4.21 -2.26
N VAL A 199 -14.02 -3.77 -1.19
CA VAL A 199 -14.37 -2.57 -0.42
C VAL A 199 -13.21 -1.58 -0.48
N GLY A 200 -13.49 -0.35 -0.89
CA GLY A 200 -12.53 0.76 -0.90
C GLY A 200 -12.56 1.55 0.41
N VAL A 201 -11.40 1.76 1.01
CA VAL A 201 -11.22 2.65 2.17
C VAL A 201 -10.93 4.05 1.66
N ILE A 202 -11.68 5.04 2.11
CA ILE A 202 -11.52 6.46 1.72
C ILE A 202 -10.77 7.23 2.80
N GLU A 203 -11.24 7.14 4.05
CA GLU A 203 -10.63 7.85 5.16
C GLU A 203 -9.21 7.34 5.44
N GLY A 204 -8.26 8.26 5.43
CA GLY A 204 -6.85 7.94 5.61
C GLY A 204 -6.24 7.12 4.49
N SER A 205 -6.86 7.10 3.32
CA SER A 205 -6.34 6.44 2.12
C SER A 205 -5.14 7.19 1.53
N SER A 206 -4.37 6.48 0.72
CA SER A 206 -3.29 7.08 -0.09
C SER A 206 -3.81 8.14 -1.07
N LEU A 207 -5.07 8.05 -1.52
CA LEU A 207 -5.69 9.04 -2.39
C LEU A 207 -6.10 10.31 -1.62
N MET A 208 -6.56 10.19 -0.38
CA MET A 208 -6.84 11.33 0.49
C MET A 208 -5.57 12.15 0.74
N GLY A 209 -4.45 11.49 0.98
CA GLY A 209 -3.12 12.08 0.89
C GLY A 209 -2.75 13.07 1.98
N ILE A 210 -3.43 13.07 3.12
CA ILE A 210 -3.15 13.92 4.27
C ILE A 210 -2.85 13.07 5.51
N SER A 211 -2.06 13.61 6.43
CA SER A 211 -1.79 12.99 7.72
C SER A 211 -3.02 13.00 8.62
N TYR A 212 -3.00 12.17 9.67
CA TYR A 212 -4.09 12.15 10.65
C TYR A 212 -4.27 13.50 11.35
N ASP A 213 -3.17 14.20 11.68
CA ASP A 213 -3.21 15.52 12.30
C ASP A 213 -3.86 16.57 11.38
N GLU A 214 -3.59 16.51 10.08
CA GLU A 214 -4.23 17.39 9.11
C GLU A 214 -5.72 17.04 8.95
N TYR A 215 -6.04 15.75 8.89
CA TYR A 215 -7.42 15.28 8.81
C TYR A 215 -8.25 15.74 10.00
N GLN A 216 -7.72 15.68 11.22
CA GLN A 216 -8.43 16.14 12.41
C GLN A 216 -8.72 17.63 12.41
N LYS A 217 -7.89 18.43 11.72
CA LYS A 217 -8.09 19.90 11.58
C LYS A 217 -9.13 20.28 10.53
N LEU A 218 -9.57 19.32 9.69
CA LEU A 218 -10.61 19.61 8.71
C LEU A 218 -11.94 19.87 9.43
N GLU A 219 -12.70 20.86 8.93
CA GLU A 219 -14.08 21.07 9.34
C GLU A 219 -14.93 19.84 9.00
N MET A 220 -15.93 19.56 9.84
CA MET A 220 -16.73 18.34 9.71
C MET A 220 -17.35 18.19 8.31
N GLY A 221 -17.77 19.28 7.68
CA GLY A 221 -18.31 19.28 6.32
C GLY A 221 -17.29 18.99 5.21
N LYS A 222 -15.99 18.98 5.51
CA LYS A 222 -14.90 18.62 4.56
C LYS A 222 -14.39 17.20 4.77
N LYS A 223 -14.80 16.54 5.87
CA LYS A 223 -14.42 15.16 6.18
C LYS A 223 -15.27 14.12 5.45
N ILE A 224 -16.42 14.52 4.94
CA ILE A 224 -17.32 13.66 4.18
C ILE A 224 -17.04 13.92 2.70
N VAL A 225 -16.30 13.03 2.07
CA VAL A 225 -16.09 13.02 0.62
C VAL A 225 -16.81 11.83 0.02
#